data_f82629e542cb47abd6c2e5d87768fcbf
#
_entry.id   f82629e542cb47abd6c2e5d87768fcbf
#
_cell.length_a   1.000
_cell.length_b   1.000
_cell.length_c   1.000
_cell.angle_alpha   90.00
_cell.angle_beta   90.00
_cell.angle_gamma   90.00
#
_symmetry.space_group_name_H-M   'P 1'
#
loop_
_entity.id
_entity.type
_entity.pdbx_description
1 polymer ?
#
loop_
_entity_poly.entity_id
_entity_poly.type
_entity_poly.pdbx_seq_one_letter_code
_entity_poly.pdbx_strand_id
1 'polypeptide(L)'
;MSKLRTANLLGALAGEVANRIERQGKVHPNETNSAVAALNVIGFYEGCSNGALSRALGLSHTATVRLVDKLELAGFVLSEIGTDKRSVALRLTDLGRQRTRTVIRERCMRLADVIDVLTAQQRRQLDDIAETLLKSMVTAARDADHICRLCDDAACSPSRCPVHQKATALETA
;
A
#
# COMPACT_ATOMS: atom_id res chain seq x y z
N MET A 1 -32.67 4.57 4.92
CA MET A 1 -31.53 5.46 5.29
C MET A 1 -31.05 6.18 4.04
N SER A 2 -30.70 7.48 4.11
CA SER A 2 -30.29 8.26 2.95
C SER A 2 -28.88 7.89 2.50
N LYS A 3 -28.65 7.74 1.17
CA LYS A 3 -27.33 7.53 0.55
C LYS A 3 -26.30 8.60 1.02
N LEU A 4 -26.75 9.83 1.18
CA LEU A 4 -25.90 10.95 1.63
C LEU A 4 -25.41 10.75 3.08
N ARG A 5 -26.27 10.21 3.97
CA ARG A 5 -25.85 9.88 5.33
C ARG A 5 -24.77 8.82 5.35
N THR A 6 -24.92 7.75 4.56
CA THR A 6 -23.90 6.69 4.45
C THR A 6 -22.58 7.24 3.91
N ALA A 7 -22.63 8.07 2.85
CA ALA A 7 -21.45 8.72 2.30
C ALA A 7 -20.73 9.62 3.33
N ASN A 8 -21.49 10.39 4.11
CA ASN A 8 -20.93 11.24 5.16
C ASN A 8 -20.24 10.44 6.27
N LEU A 9 -20.85 9.32 6.70
CA LEU A 9 -20.24 8.42 7.70
C LEU A 9 -18.96 7.77 7.17
N LEU A 10 -18.97 7.33 5.91
CA LEU A 10 -17.78 6.76 5.27
C LEU A 10 -16.66 7.80 5.20
N GLY A 11 -16.96 9.04 4.81
CA GLY A 11 -15.97 10.11 4.74
C GLY A 11 -15.36 10.45 6.11
N ALA A 12 -16.20 10.54 7.15
CA ALA A 12 -15.74 10.78 8.52
C ALA A 12 -14.86 9.63 9.04
N LEU A 13 -15.28 8.38 8.80
CA LEU A 13 -14.53 7.19 9.21
C LEU A 13 -13.17 7.15 8.50
N ALA A 14 -13.13 7.33 7.18
CA ALA A 14 -11.90 7.31 6.39
C ALA A 14 -10.91 8.38 6.88
N GLY A 15 -11.39 9.61 7.12
CA GLY A 15 -10.56 10.70 7.64
C GLY A 15 -9.98 10.40 9.02
N GLU A 16 -10.81 9.91 9.96
CA GLU A 16 -10.32 9.63 11.32
C GLU A 16 -9.38 8.42 11.36
N VAL A 17 -9.64 7.37 10.57
CA VAL A 17 -8.73 6.22 10.44
C VAL A 17 -7.38 6.67 9.88
N ALA A 18 -7.35 7.50 8.82
CA ALA A 18 -6.14 8.04 8.26
C ALA A 18 -5.35 8.86 9.31
N ASN A 19 -6.03 9.75 10.02
CA ASN A 19 -5.44 10.57 11.09
C ASN A 19 -4.82 9.71 12.20
N ARG A 20 -5.48 8.64 12.63
CA ARG A 20 -4.94 7.74 13.69
C ARG A 20 -3.67 7.07 13.22
N ILE A 21 -3.63 6.56 11.99
CA ILE A 21 -2.44 5.93 11.43
C ILE A 21 -1.28 6.93 11.36
N GLU A 22 -1.52 8.16 10.92
CA GLU A 22 -0.49 9.18 10.81
C GLU A 22 0.05 9.67 12.16
N ARG A 23 -0.82 9.89 13.15
CA ARG A 23 -0.39 10.35 14.49
C ARG A 23 0.48 9.33 15.20
N GLN A 24 0.20 8.04 15.03
CA GLN A 24 0.91 6.96 15.70
C GLN A 24 2.12 6.44 14.92
N GLY A 25 2.22 6.76 13.61
CA GLY A 25 3.28 6.29 12.71
C GLY A 25 4.59 7.09 12.76
N LYS A 26 4.64 8.20 13.49
CA LYS A 26 5.85 9.06 13.56
C LYS A 26 6.87 8.56 14.58
N VAL A 27 7.34 7.32 14.43
CA VAL A 27 8.47 6.82 15.25
C VAL A 27 9.81 7.31 14.68
N HIS A 28 9.88 7.63 13.37
CA HIS A 28 11.05 8.21 12.74
C HIS A 28 10.68 9.34 11.77
N PRO A 29 11.41 10.47 11.77
CA PRO A 29 11.14 11.59 10.86
C PRO A 29 11.25 11.25 9.37
N ASN A 30 11.86 10.11 9.02
CA ASN A 30 12.00 9.63 7.64
C ASN A 30 10.89 8.65 7.21
N GLU A 31 9.96 8.30 8.09
CA GLU A 31 8.88 7.36 7.81
C GLU A 31 7.59 8.07 7.38
N THR A 32 7.64 8.66 6.21
CA THR A 32 6.41 9.14 5.56
C THR A 32 5.62 7.95 5.00
N ASN A 33 4.30 8.09 4.87
CA ASN A 33 3.47 7.09 4.18
C ASN A 33 4.02 6.71 2.80
N SER A 34 4.64 7.67 2.09
CA SER A 34 5.28 7.42 0.79
C SER A 34 6.54 6.56 0.91
N ALA A 35 7.33 6.73 1.97
CA ALA A 35 8.53 5.90 2.20
C ALA A 35 8.14 4.45 2.52
N VAL A 36 7.15 4.27 3.40
CA VAL A 36 6.62 2.94 3.72
C VAL A 36 6.00 2.27 2.50
N ALA A 37 5.22 3.01 1.71
CA ALA A 37 4.64 2.51 0.48
C ALA A 37 5.72 2.14 -0.54
N ALA A 38 6.78 2.94 -0.68
CA ALA A 38 7.91 2.63 -1.58
C ALA A 38 8.60 1.32 -1.18
N LEU A 39 8.94 1.16 0.10
CA LEU A 39 9.55 -0.07 0.60
C LEU A 39 8.65 -1.28 0.35
N ASN A 40 7.34 -1.15 0.60
CA ASN A 40 6.40 -2.24 0.40
C ASN A 40 6.26 -2.64 -1.08
N VAL A 41 6.13 -1.65 -1.98
CA VAL A 41 6.05 -1.89 -3.43
C VAL A 41 7.34 -2.51 -3.97
N ILE A 42 8.53 -2.04 -3.53
CA ILE A 42 9.80 -2.65 -3.91
C ILE A 42 9.88 -4.10 -3.41
N GLY A 43 9.36 -4.38 -2.21
CA GLY A 43 9.30 -5.73 -1.66
C GLY A 43 8.38 -6.67 -2.45
N PHE A 44 7.24 -6.18 -2.97
CA PHE A 44 6.33 -6.95 -3.83
C PHE A 44 6.92 -7.21 -5.22
N TYR A 45 7.63 -6.22 -5.77
CA TYR A 45 8.15 -6.22 -7.14
C TYR A 45 9.65 -5.98 -7.14
N GLU A 46 10.41 -6.93 -6.58
CA GLU A 46 11.88 -6.85 -6.55
C GLU A 46 12.44 -6.68 -7.97
N GLY A 47 13.30 -5.68 -8.14
CA GLY A 47 13.83 -5.30 -9.43
C GLY A 47 12.96 -4.30 -10.21
N CYS A 48 11.91 -3.74 -9.60
CA CYS A 48 11.11 -2.71 -10.25
C CYS A 48 11.93 -1.45 -10.54
N SER A 49 11.54 -0.73 -11.60
CA SER A 49 12.18 0.55 -11.97
C SER A 49 11.59 1.73 -11.19
N ASN A 50 12.34 2.86 -11.14
CA ASN A 50 11.81 4.12 -10.63
C ASN A 50 10.51 4.55 -11.32
N GLY A 51 10.35 4.25 -12.61
CA GLY A 51 9.14 4.55 -13.37
C GLY A 51 7.94 3.69 -12.92
N ALA A 52 8.14 2.40 -12.66
CA ALA A 52 7.11 1.52 -12.10
C ALA A 52 6.72 1.97 -10.69
N LEU A 53 7.71 2.23 -9.84
CA LEU A 53 7.50 2.74 -8.49
C LEU A 53 6.74 4.06 -8.47
N SER A 54 7.07 5.01 -9.36
CA SER A 54 6.40 6.31 -9.43
C SER A 54 4.89 6.17 -9.75
N ARG A 55 4.54 5.25 -10.65
CA ARG A 55 3.14 4.94 -10.96
C ARG A 55 2.41 4.34 -9.76
N ALA A 56 3.00 3.36 -9.11
CA ALA A 56 2.41 2.71 -7.93
C ALA A 56 2.19 3.71 -6.78
N LEU A 57 3.12 4.66 -6.58
CA LEU A 57 3.01 5.67 -5.53
C LEU A 57 2.13 6.87 -5.91
N GLY A 58 1.81 7.07 -7.18
CA GLY A 58 1.15 8.30 -7.66
C GLY A 58 2.02 9.54 -7.51
N LEU A 59 3.36 9.39 -7.60
CA LEU A 59 4.33 10.48 -7.47
C LEU A 59 4.93 10.83 -8.83
N SER A 60 5.47 12.05 -8.95
CA SER A 60 6.31 12.40 -10.11
C SER A 60 7.61 11.58 -10.12
N HIS A 61 8.18 11.36 -11.30
CA HIS A 61 9.45 10.63 -11.42
C HIS A 61 10.56 11.25 -10.54
N THR A 62 10.69 12.58 -10.58
CA THR A 62 11.69 13.31 -9.77
C THR A 62 11.47 13.14 -8.27
N ALA A 63 10.21 13.16 -7.81
CA ALA A 63 9.90 12.94 -6.39
C ALA A 63 10.24 11.50 -5.97
N THR A 64 9.99 10.53 -6.87
CA THR A 64 10.32 9.11 -6.62
C THR A 64 11.83 8.90 -6.53
N VAL A 65 12.61 9.45 -7.45
CA VAL A 65 14.09 9.36 -7.40
C VAL A 65 14.62 9.93 -6.07
N ARG A 66 14.19 11.13 -5.68
CA ARG A 66 14.60 11.72 -4.40
C ARG A 66 14.17 10.88 -3.17
N LEU A 67 13.05 10.18 -3.26
CA LEU A 67 12.60 9.26 -2.23
C LEU A 67 13.51 8.04 -2.16
N VAL A 68 13.83 7.44 -3.32
CA VAL A 68 14.74 6.29 -3.42
C VAL A 68 16.13 6.66 -2.90
N ASP A 69 16.69 7.82 -3.29
CA ASP A 69 17.99 8.29 -2.79
C ASP A 69 18.01 8.34 -1.25
N LYS A 70 16.93 8.81 -0.61
CA LYS A 70 16.82 8.82 0.85
C LYS A 70 16.76 7.42 1.46
N LEU A 71 16.07 6.49 0.79
CA LEU A 71 15.97 5.11 1.25
C LEU A 71 17.28 4.35 1.08
N GLU A 72 18.05 4.66 0.04
CA GLU A 72 19.41 4.16 -0.15
C GLU A 72 20.38 4.68 0.91
N LEU A 73 20.35 6.00 1.18
CA LEU A 73 21.15 6.61 2.26
C LEU A 73 20.82 6.01 3.64
N ALA A 74 19.56 5.61 3.85
CA ALA A 74 19.12 4.92 5.06
C ALA A 74 19.50 3.42 5.09
N GLY A 75 20.06 2.88 4.00
CA GLY A 75 20.45 1.49 3.87
C GLY A 75 19.28 0.52 3.69
N PHE A 76 18.11 0.98 3.29
CA PHE A 76 16.92 0.14 3.11
C PHE A 76 16.76 -0.39 1.69
N VAL A 77 17.28 0.32 0.71
CA VAL A 77 17.16 0.02 -0.73
C VAL A 77 18.54 -0.02 -1.35
N LEU A 78 18.70 -0.85 -2.38
CA LEU A 78 19.85 -0.89 -3.29
C LEU A 78 19.35 -0.67 -4.71
N SER A 79 20.06 0.16 -5.47
CA SER A 79 19.90 0.29 -6.93
C SER A 79 20.94 -0.56 -7.63
N GLU A 80 20.47 -1.44 -8.52
CA GLU A 80 21.31 -2.27 -9.37
C GLU A 80 21.10 -1.89 -10.84
N ILE A 81 22.02 -2.29 -11.71
CA ILE A 81 21.82 -2.17 -13.17
C ILE A 81 20.71 -3.15 -13.54
N GLY A 82 19.62 -2.65 -14.12
CA GLY A 82 18.52 -3.49 -14.58
C GLY A 82 18.89 -4.34 -15.81
N THR A 83 17.96 -5.16 -16.25
CA THR A 83 18.11 -6.02 -17.44
C THR A 83 18.41 -5.22 -18.72
N ASP A 84 17.87 -4.02 -18.84
CA ASP A 84 18.35 -3.01 -19.78
C ASP A 84 19.40 -2.14 -19.05
N LYS A 85 20.64 -2.07 -19.60
CA LYS A 85 21.77 -1.30 -19.03
C LYS A 85 21.45 0.18 -18.75
N ARG A 86 20.34 0.70 -19.27
CA ARG A 86 19.83 2.06 -19.03
C ARG A 86 18.78 2.13 -17.92
N SER A 87 18.33 1.01 -17.42
CA SER A 87 17.32 0.94 -16.36
C SER A 87 17.96 0.63 -15.01
N VAL A 88 17.35 1.15 -13.95
CA VAL A 88 17.68 0.85 -12.56
C VAL A 88 16.69 -0.16 -12.03
N ALA A 89 17.18 -1.20 -11.37
CA ALA A 89 16.41 -2.21 -10.67
C ALA A 89 16.53 -1.97 -9.16
N LEU A 90 15.41 -1.71 -8.50
CA LEU A 90 15.34 -1.43 -7.06
C LEU A 90 15.14 -2.74 -6.29
N ARG A 91 15.90 -2.92 -5.22
CA ARG A 91 15.77 -4.07 -4.31
C ARG A 91 15.84 -3.62 -2.86
N LEU A 92 15.15 -4.35 -1.99
CA LEU A 92 15.32 -4.16 -0.55
C LEU A 92 16.62 -4.82 -0.07
N THR A 93 17.31 -4.16 0.85
CA THR A 93 18.32 -4.81 1.70
C THR A 93 17.63 -5.70 2.74
N ASP A 94 18.40 -6.52 3.48
CA ASP A 94 17.84 -7.28 4.61
C ASP A 94 17.25 -6.35 5.68
N LEU A 95 17.91 -5.23 5.94
CA LEU A 95 17.41 -4.19 6.83
C LEU A 95 16.10 -3.58 6.29
N GLY A 96 16.04 -3.29 4.99
CA GLY A 96 14.84 -2.81 4.32
C GLY A 96 13.68 -3.79 4.43
N ARG A 97 13.93 -5.07 4.18
CA ARG A 97 12.91 -6.13 4.33
C ARG A 97 12.38 -6.23 5.76
N GLN A 98 13.28 -6.25 6.73
CA GLN A 98 12.88 -6.29 8.14
C GLN A 98 12.05 -5.06 8.52
N ARG A 99 12.51 -3.86 8.11
CA ARG A 99 11.80 -2.62 8.40
C ARG A 99 10.42 -2.57 7.78
N THR A 100 10.31 -2.97 6.50
CA THR A 100 9.01 -3.02 5.80
C THR A 100 8.02 -3.91 6.54
N ARG A 101 8.41 -5.14 6.88
CA ARG A 101 7.56 -6.08 7.63
C ARG A 101 7.07 -5.48 8.95
N THR A 102 7.98 -4.86 9.71
CA THR A 102 7.64 -4.24 11.01
C THR A 102 6.60 -3.15 10.84
N VAL A 103 6.84 -2.19 9.94
CA VAL A 103 5.96 -1.02 9.78
C VAL A 103 4.59 -1.40 9.19
N ILE A 104 4.56 -2.30 8.21
CA ILE A 104 3.31 -2.78 7.62
C ILE A 104 2.49 -3.55 8.67
N ARG A 105 3.12 -4.41 9.47
CA ARG A 105 2.46 -5.14 10.54
C ARG A 105 1.91 -4.20 11.61
N GLU A 106 2.69 -3.24 12.08
CA GLU A 106 2.24 -2.23 13.06
C GLU A 106 1.05 -1.43 12.53
N ARG A 107 1.09 -1.05 11.24
CA ARG A 107 -0.05 -0.41 10.57
C ARG A 107 -1.29 -1.31 10.60
N CYS A 108 -1.17 -2.59 10.25
CA CYS A 108 -2.25 -3.56 10.28
C CYS A 108 -2.84 -3.74 11.68
N MET A 109 -1.98 -3.82 12.71
CA MET A 109 -2.44 -3.93 14.10
C MET A 109 -3.26 -2.69 14.52
N ARG A 110 -2.80 -1.48 14.19
CA ARG A 110 -3.55 -0.24 14.48
C ARG A 110 -4.90 -0.17 13.77
N LEU A 111 -5.00 -0.73 12.56
CA LEU A 111 -6.27 -0.86 11.86
C LEU A 111 -7.18 -1.90 12.52
N ALA A 112 -6.60 -3.01 13.01
CA ALA A 112 -7.31 -4.02 13.76
C ALA A 112 -7.95 -3.44 15.04
N ASP A 113 -7.22 -2.62 15.80
CA ASP A 113 -7.73 -1.92 16.99
C ASP A 113 -8.99 -1.08 16.70
N VAL A 114 -9.10 -0.53 15.48
CA VAL A 114 -10.30 0.26 15.09
C VAL A 114 -11.54 -0.61 14.95
N ILE A 115 -11.37 -1.85 14.52
CA ILE A 115 -12.48 -2.78 14.26
C ILE A 115 -12.76 -3.72 15.43
N ASP A 116 -12.01 -3.66 16.53
CA ASP A 116 -12.20 -4.50 17.70
C ASP A 116 -13.57 -4.29 18.38
N VAL A 117 -14.16 -3.12 18.22
CA VAL A 117 -15.51 -2.79 18.72
C VAL A 117 -16.63 -3.54 17.97
N LEU A 118 -16.31 -4.17 16.83
CA LEU A 118 -17.28 -4.85 15.99
C LEU A 118 -17.49 -6.29 16.43
N THR A 119 -18.74 -6.74 16.40
CA THR A 119 -19.06 -8.17 16.51
C THR A 119 -18.51 -8.96 15.32
N ALA A 120 -18.40 -10.28 15.45
CA ALA A 120 -17.96 -11.14 14.34
C ALA A 120 -18.85 -11.01 13.09
N GLN A 121 -20.16 -10.81 13.28
CA GLN A 121 -21.08 -10.58 12.17
C GLN A 121 -20.84 -9.24 11.48
N GLN A 122 -20.63 -8.18 12.25
CA GLN A 122 -20.35 -6.85 11.70
C GLN A 122 -19.00 -6.80 10.96
N ARG A 123 -17.98 -7.54 11.44
CA ARG A 123 -16.70 -7.68 10.72
C ARG A 123 -16.89 -8.33 9.36
N ARG A 124 -17.63 -9.45 9.27
CA ARG A 124 -17.94 -10.09 7.97
C ARG A 124 -18.69 -9.14 7.02
N GLN A 125 -19.67 -8.39 7.55
CA GLN A 125 -20.38 -7.39 6.73
C GLN A 125 -19.45 -6.26 6.24
N LEU A 126 -18.51 -5.83 7.07
CA LEU A 126 -17.50 -4.84 6.69
C LEU A 126 -16.57 -5.39 5.59
N ASP A 127 -16.14 -6.66 5.71
CA ASP A 127 -15.32 -7.31 4.69
C ASP A 127 -16.06 -7.33 3.33
N ASP A 128 -17.31 -7.78 3.30
CA ASP A 128 -18.14 -7.83 2.08
C ASP A 128 -18.32 -6.44 1.44
N ILE A 129 -18.59 -5.43 2.27
CA ILE A 129 -18.73 -4.04 1.81
C ILE A 129 -17.41 -3.49 1.28
N ALA A 130 -16.32 -3.69 2.02
CA ALA A 130 -14.99 -3.23 1.62
C ALA A 130 -14.53 -3.89 0.31
N GLU A 131 -14.73 -5.19 0.16
CA GLU A 131 -14.44 -5.90 -1.09
C GLU A 131 -15.21 -5.33 -2.28
N THR A 132 -16.51 -5.09 -2.12
CA THR A 132 -17.36 -4.52 -3.16
C THR A 132 -16.88 -3.13 -3.58
N LEU A 133 -16.57 -2.27 -2.61
CA LEU A 133 -16.08 -0.92 -2.88
C LEU A 133 -14.69 -0.94 -3.54
N LEU A 134 -13.77 -1.75 -3.02
CA LEU A 134 -12.42 -1.85 -3.58
C LEU A 134 -12.44 -2.38 -5.02
N LYS A 135 -13.23 -3.42 -5.32
CA LYS A 135 -13.43 -3.90 -6.70
C LYS A 135 -13.94 -2.82 -7.63
N SER A 136 -14.85 -1.96 -7.17
CA SER A 136 -15.40 -0.85 -7.98
C SER A 136 -14.39 0.26 -8.26
N MET A 137 -13.35 0.40 -7.45
CA MET A 137 -12.29 1.40 -7.60
C MET A 137 -11.19 0.96 -8.56
N VAL A 138 -11.14 -0.32 -8.96
CA VAL A 138 -10.18 -0.84 -9.94
C VAL A 138 -10.77 -0.64 -11.33
N THR A 139 -10.23 0.35 -12.05
CA THR A 139 -10.64 0.70 -13.43
C THR A 139 -9.63 0.24 -14.48
N ALA A 140 -8.37 0.05 -14.08
CA ALA A 140 -7.28 -0.50 -14.88
C ALA A 140 -6.41 -1.41 -14.01
N ALA A 141 -5.72 -2.37 -14.62
CA ALA A 141 -4.86 -3.32 -13.89
C ALA A 141 -3.83 -2.63 -12.98
N ARG A 142 -3.22 -1.54 -13.47
CA ARG A 142 -2.25 -0.72 -12.73
C ARG A 142 -2.80 -0.07 -11.44
N ASP A 143 -4.12 0.02 -11.28
CA ASP A 143 -4.72 0.62 -10.08
C ASP A 143 -4.47 -0.25 -8.83
N ALA A 144 -4.25 -1.57 -9.04
CA ALA A 144 -3.97 -2.51 -7.96
C ALA A 144 -2.71 -2.12 -7.18
N ASP A 145 -1.62 -1.78 -7.86
CA ASP A 145 -0.36 -1.39 -7.22
C ASP A 145 -0.54 -0.17 -6.32
N HIS A 146 -1.33 0.80 -6.79
CA HIS A 146 -1.61 2.01 -6.03
C HIS A 146 -2.52 1.73 -4.83
N ILE A 147 -3.59 0.96 -5.01
CA ILE A 147 -4.54 0.64 -3.93
C ILE A 147 -3.86 -0.19 -2.84
N CYS A 148 -3.09 -1.23 -3.25
CA CYS A 148 -2.47 -2.18 -2.34
C CYS A 148 -1.09 -1.76 -1.81
N ARG A 149 -0.57 -0.59 -2.17
CA ARG A 149 0.80 -0.14 -1.81
C ARG A 149 1.15 -0.16 -0.32
N LEU A 150 0.15 -0.22 0.56
CA LEU A 150 0.31 -0.27 2.03
C LEU A 150 -0.36 -1.50 2.64
N CYS A 151 -0.72 -2.51 1.84
CA CYS A 151 -1.31 -3.74 2.34
C CYS A 151 -0.26 -4.70 2.89
N ASP A 152 -0.70 -5.55 3.81
CA ASP A 152 0.04 -6.71 4.28
C ASP A 152 -0.38 -7.92 3.45
N ASP A 153 0.52 -8.47 2.64
CA ASP A 153 0.27 -9.62 1.78
C ASP A 153 0.06 -10.92 2.57
N ALA A 154 0.63 -10.99 3.76
CA ALA A 154 0.40 -12.11 4.67
C ALA A 154 -1.06 -12.14 5.18
N ALA A 155 -1.68 -10.96 5.37
CA ALA A 155 -3.08 -10.84 5.78
C ALA A 155 -4.04 -10.93 4.58
N CYS A 156 -3.63 -10.45 3.40
CA CYS A 156 -4.47 -10.38 2.21
C CYS A 156 -3.73 -11.03 1.02
N SER A 157 -3.77 -12.36 0.94
CA SER A 157 -3.09 -13.08 -0.15
C SER A 157 -3.63 -12.70 -1.53
N PRO A 158 -2.81 -12.66 -2.59
CA PRO A 158 -3.22 -12.28 -3.94
C PRO A 158 -4.43 -13.06 -4.46
N SER A 159 -4.52 -14.37 -4.18
CA SER A 159 -5.62 -15.25 -4.60
C SER A 159 -6.97 -14.88 -3.94
N ARG A 160 -6.96 -14.18 -2.81
CA ARG A 160 -8.16 -13.74 -2.08
C ARG A 160 -8.38 -12.23 -2.15
N CYS A 161 -7.40 -11.49 -2.67
CA CYS A 161 -7.47 -10.04 -2.75
C CYS A 161 -8.48 -9.59 -3.80
N PRO A 162 -9.53 -8.82 -3.44
CA PRO A 162 -10.55 -8.37 -4.37
C PRO A 162 -9.99 -7.43 -5.45
N VAL A 163 -8.99 -6.64 -5.10
CA VAL A 163 -8.29 -5.70 -6.00
C VAL A 163 -7.46 -6.47 -7.02
N HIS A 164 -6.67 -7.44 -6.58
CA HIS A 164 -5.83 -8.26 -7.46
C HIS A 164 -6.68 -9.08 -8.43
N GLN A 165 -7.74 -9.75 -7.95
CA GLN A 165 -8.66 -10.52 -8.79
C GLN A 165 -9.28 -9.64 -9.90
N LYS A 166 -9.71 -8.41 -9.56
CA LYS A 166 -10.28 -7.49 -10.53
C LYS A 166 -9.24 -6.99 -11.53
N ALA A 167 -8.02 -6.68 -11.08
CA ALA A 167 -6.92 -6.24 -11.93
C ALA A 167 -6.55 -7.34 -12.95
N THR A 168 -6.37 -8.59 -12.51
CA THR A 168 -6.08 -9.73 -13.38
C THR A 168 -7.18 -9.96 -14.42
N ALA A 169 -8.44 -9.83 -14.03
CA ALA A 169 -9.56 -9.94 -14.97
C ALA A 169 -9.56 -8.85 -16.05
N LEU A 170 -9.00 -7.66 -15.76
CA LEU A 170 -8.86 -6.58 -16.74
C LEU A 170 -7.65 -6.74 -17.68
N GLU A 171 -6.64 -7.52 -17.29
CA GLU A 171 -5.49 -7.85 -18.16
C GLU A 171 -5.83 -8.92 -19.19
N THR A 172 -6.82 -9.77 -18.88
CA THR A 172 -7.21 -10.92 -19.73
C THR A 172 -8.40 -10.61 -20.64
N ALA A 173 -9.00 -9.42 -20.54
CA ALA A 173 -10.16 -8.98 -21.32
C ALA A 173 -9.74 -8.12 -22.52
#